data_aea667f7dbe3fd0a1d4b7a81181aef99
#
_entry.id   aea667f7dbe3fd0a1d4b7a81181aef99
#
_cell.length_a   1.000
_cell.length_b   1.000
_cell.length_c   1.000
_cell.angle_alpha   90.00
_cell.angle_beta   90.00
_cell.angle_gamma   90.00
#
_symmetry.space_group_name_H-M   'P 1'
#
loop_
_entity.id
_entity.type
_entity.pdbx_description
1 polymer ?
#
loop_
_entity_poly.entity_id
_entity_poly.type
_entity_poly.pdbx_seq_one_letter_code
_entity_poly.pdbx_strand_id
1 'polypeptide(L)'
;MAAFTFLLGTVIGSFLNVVIWRLPREQSLMRPEYSYCPHCKARLTAVDLVPLLSFLALGRRCRRCKAPIAWRYFYVELLTGLLFVALYWRFRHDAAGAVCQILFAAVLIPIFFIDLDTFSIQDSLNLTAFFIAVGRDVWGIAVHEPGHALLWGWLPRSLLGAVGGVLVFGLVRVLGWVWKRQEAMGLGDVLLARAMGAMLVSVVPAGMHPLRLFPVWILLSCLSGIVMGVPLLYWRRRHEGTGNREEGREAGDEVDEEEQEAESSLGRELLEIGQCLLLWDAVLYVLDTLHPERLERYSEEMEEDAPPAPTAIPFGPFLVLGFLATVFWGEALTAWYLAFALRKPPQS
;
A
#
# COMPACT_ATOMS: atom_id res chain seq x y z
N MET A 1 20.36 -1.48 20.33
CA MET A 1 19.65 -1.96 19.13
C MET A 1 18.52 -1.02 18.70
N ALA A 2 17.57 -0.59 19.57
CA ALA A 2 16.46 0.31 19.17
C ALA A 2 16.93 1.65 18.55
N ALA A 3 17.96 2.30 19.13
CA ALA A 3 18.51 3.53 18.56
C ALA A 3 19.12 3.32 17.16
N PHE A 4 19.82 2.19 16.95
CA PHE A 4 20.33 1.83 15.64
C PHE A 4 19.20 1.60 14.64
N THR A 5 18.16 0.86 15.03
CA THR A 5 16.98 0.61 14.17
C THR A 5 16.25 1.91 13.84
N PHE A 6 16.15 2.84 14.78
CA PHE A 6 15.59 4.18 14.53
C PHE A 6 16.39 4.94 13.50
N LEU A 7 17.71 5.05 13.69
CA LEU A 7 18.59 5.75 12.74
C LEU A 7 18.56 5.12 11.36
N LEU A 8 18.59 3.78 11.28
CA LEU A 8 18.46 3.07 10.02
C LEU A 8 17.12 3.41 9.34
N GLY A 9 16.03 3.41 10.11
CA GLY A 9 14.70 3.76 9.61
C GLY A 9 14.61 5.19 9.09
N THR A 10 15.22 6.17 9.79
CA THR A 10 15.23 7.56 9.30
C THR A 10 16.05 7.73 8.02
N VAL A 11 17.18 7.03 7.88
CA VAL A 11 17.99 7.04 6.65
C VAL A 11 17.22 6.42 5.49
N ILE A 12 16.56 5.26 5.72
CA ILE A 12 15.70 4.65 4.71
C ILE A 12 14.54 5.58 4.39
N GLY A 13 13.89 6.21 5.37
CA GLY A 13 12.81 7.19 5.16
C GLY A 13 13.22 8.36 4.28
N SER A 14 14.46 8.85 4.43
CA SER A 14 15.00 9.87 3.54
C SER A 14 15.10 9.39 2.09
N PHE A 15 15.52 8.14 1.87
CA PHE A 15 15.49 7.53 0.53
C PHE A 15 14.07 7.31 0.03
N LEU A 16 13.15 6.86 0.88
CA LEU A 16 11.74 6.67 0.49
C LEU A 16 11.09 7.97 0.00
N ASN A 17 11.48 9.12 0.51
CA ASN A 17 11.05 10.41 -0.04
C ASN A 17 11.43 10.58 -1.52
N VAL A 18 12.60 10.06 -1.95
CA VAL A 18 13.00 10.06 -3.36
C VAL A 18 12.12 9.11 -4.17
N VAL A 19 11.80 7.93 -3.64
CA VAL A 19 10.90 6.96 -4.28
C VAL A 19 9.52 7.58 -4.48
N ILE A 20 8.93 8.15 -3.42
CA ILE A 20 7.62 8.82 -3.45
C ILE A 20 7.55 9.93 -4.49
N TRP A 21 8.66 10.67 -4.67
CA TRP A 21 8.69 11.77 -5.64
C TRP A 21 8.93 11.31 -7.07
N ARG A 22 9.88 10.39 -7.29
CA ARG A 22 10.35 10.02 -8.64
C ARG A 22 9.49 8.95 -9.30
N LEU A 23 9.04 7.95 -8.52
CA LEU A 23 8.39 6.77 -9.08
C LEU A 23 7.09 7.10 -9.84
N PRO A 24 6.15 7.91 -9.30
CA PRO A 24 4.92 8.26 -10.02
C PRO A 24 5.16 9.17 -11.25
N ARG A 25 6.36 9.72 -11.38
CA ARG A 25 6.77 10.58 -12.50
C ARG A 25 7.66 9.86 -13.49
N GLU A 26 7.71 8.52 -13.38
CA GLU A 26 8.54 7.64 -14.24
C GLU A 26 10.03 8.05 -14.29
N GLN A 27 10.48 8.77 -13.27
CA GLN A 27 11.85 9.20 -13.17
C GLN A 27 12.73 8.10 -12.59
N SER A 28 13.91 7.89 -13.19
CA SER A 28 14.88 6.92 -12.69
C SER A 28 15.23 7.18 -11.22
N LEU A 29 15.14 6.14 -10.39
CA LEU A 29 15.56 6.21 -8.99
C LEU A 29 17.08 6.37 -8.85
N MET A 30 17.85 5.91 -9.85
CA MET A 30 19.31 5.89 -9.86
C MET A 30 19.92 7.07 -10.61
N ARG A 31 19.18 7.78 -11.46
CA ARG A 31 19.68 8.91 -12.25
C ARG A 31 18.81 10.14 -12.07
N PRO A 32 19.39 11.29 -11.66
CA PRO A 32 20.77 11.48 -11.20
C PRO A 32 21.03 10.78 -9.85
N GLU A 33 22.28 10.35 -9.61
CA GLU A 33 22.73 9.66 -8.39
C GLU A 33 22.71 10.54 -7.14
N TYR A 34 22.27 11.79 -7.26
CA TYR A 34 22.22 12.76 -6.18
C TYR A 34 20.82 13.36 -6.01
N SER A 35 20.53 13.76 -4.79
CA SER A 35 19.34 14.53 -4.47
C SER A 35 19.56 16.00 -4.81
N TYR A 36 18.52 16.67 -5.28
CA TYR A 36 18.54 18.08 -5.66
C TYR A 36 17.30 18.81 -5.17
N CYS A 37 17.42 20.13 -5.01
CA CYS A 37 16.27 20.98 -4.68
C CYS A 37 15.34 21.08 -5.91
N PRO A 38 14.03 20.82 -5.78
CA PRO A 38 13.09 20.90 -6.91
C PRO A 38 12.99 22.31 -7.51
N HIS A 39 13.20 23.35 -6.71
CA HIS A 39 13.10 24.75 -7.17
C HIS A 39 14.36 25.23 -7.90
N CYS A 40 15.53 25.14 -7.29
CA CYS A 40 16.75 25.70 -7.86
C CYS A 40 17.66 24.65 -8.52
N LYS A 41 17.25 23.37 -8.56
CA LYS A 41 17.99 22.23 -9.11
C LYS A 41 19.41 22.04 -8.51
N ALA A 42 19.75 22.79 -7.48
CA ALA A 42 21.05 22.69 -6.83
C ALA A 42 21.18 21.32 -6.13
N ARG A 43 22.33 20.67 -6.33
CA ARG A 43 22.67 19.41 -5.64
C ARG A 43 22.68 19.61 -4.13
N LEU A 44 22.08 18.69 -3.40
CA LEU A 44 22.12 18.65 -1.93
C LEU A 44 23.42 18.00 -1.47
N THR A 45 23.99 18.52 -0.38
CA THR A 45 25.19 17.96 0.25
C THR A 45 24.82 16.86 1.24
N ALA A 46 25.78 16.04 1.65
CA ALA A 46 25.54 15.00 2.66
C ALA A 46 24.98 15.55 3.98
N VAL A 47 25.39 16.77 4.38
CA VAL A 47 24.87 17.45 5.58
C VAL A 47 23.40 17.84 5.41
N ASP A 48 22.97 18.19 4.21
CA ASP A 48 21.57 18.52 3.90
C ASP A 48 20.67 17.27 3.87
N LEU A 49 21.27 16.08 3.82
CA LEU A 49 20.60 14.78 3.77
C LEU A 49 20.61 14.04 5.11
N VAL A 50 21.17 14.63 6.17
CA VAL A 50 21.08 14.03 7.52
C VAL A 50 19.62 14.05 7.98
N PRO A 51 18.96 12.87 8.11
CA PRO A 51 17.54 12.82 8.35
C PRO A 51 17.14 13.56 9.63
N LEU A 52 15.96 14.16 9.61
CA LEU A 52 15.37 14.97 10.70
C LEU A 52 16.20 16.19 11.08
N LEU A 53 17.51 16.01 11.32
CA LEU A 53 18.39 17.07 11.82
C LEU A 53 18.61 18.19 10.79
N SER A 54 18.81 17.83 9.53
CA SER A 54 19.00 18.83 8.46
C SER A 54 17.74 19.68 8.26
N PHE A 55 16.55 19.07 8.32
CA PHE A 55 15.27 19.76 8.21
C PHE A 55 15.09 20.81 9.32
N LEU A 56 15.39 20.42 10.57
CA LEU A 56 15.31 21.31 11.73
C LEU A 56 16.39 22.40 11.68
N ALA A 57 17.66 22.05 11.41
CA ALA A 57 18.78 22.98 11.36
C ALA A 57 18.66 24.03 10.25
N LEU A 58 18.08 23.65 9.09
CA LEU A 58 17.81 24.56 7.97
C LEU A 58 16.54 25.40 8.13
N GLY A 59 15.81 25.22 9.24
CA GLY A 59 14.54 25.91 9.45
C GLY A 59 13.55 25.68 8.32
N ARG A 60 13.51 24.45 7.78
CA ARG A 60 12.59 24.04 6.72
C ARG A 60 12.78 24.82 5.40
N ARG A 61 13.99 25.26 5.09
CA ARG A 61 14.28 26.04 3.89
C ARG A 61 15.50 25.51 3.15
N CYS A 62 15.45 25.56 1.83
CA CYS A 62 16.63 25.22 1.03
C CYS A 62 17.82 26.12 1.40
N ARG A 63 19.00 25.52 1.57
CA ARG A 63 20.23 26.28 1.89
C ARG A 63 20.56 27.36 0.88
N ARG A 64 20.30 27.10 -0.42
CA ARG A 64 20.65 28.01 -1.53
C ARG A 64 19.54 28.99 -1.86
N CYS A 65 18.36 28.53 -2.27
CA CYS A 65 17.28 29.40 -2.77
C CYS A 65 16.26 29.82 -1.69
N LYS A 66 16.40 29.32 -0.44
CA LYS A 66 15.49 29.59 0.68
C LYS A 66 14.04 29.13 0.46
N ALA A 67 13.72 28.43 -0.64
CA ALA A 67 12.40 27.88 -0.87
C ALA A 67 11.99 26.94 0.26
N PRO A 68 10.71 26.92 0.68
CA PRO A 68 10.23 26.09 1.78
C PRO A 68 10.28 24.60 1.42
N ILE A 69 10.66 23.76 2.40
CA ILE A 69 10.64 22.30 2.28
C ILE A 69 9.33 21.82 2.90
N ALA A 70 8.60 20.93 2.22
CA ALA A 70 7.34 20.40 2.71
C ALA A 70 7.54 19.56 3.99
N TRP A 71 6.61 19.68 4.94
CA TRP A 71 6.59 18.89 6.19
C TRP A 71 6.58 17.37 5.96
N ARG A 72 6.06 16.94 4.81
CA ARG A 72 5.99 15.52 4.43
C ARG A 72 7.36 14.84 4.50
N TYR A 73 8.44 15.51 4.08
CA TYR A 73 9.79 14.96 4.15
C TYR A 73 10.17 14.55 5.57
N PHE A 74 9.92 15.44 6.52
CA PHE A 74 10.17 15.19 7.94
C PHE A 74 9.31 14.07 8.50
N TYR A 75 8.00 14.06 8.16
CA TYR A 75 7.09 13.04 8.68
C TYR A 75 7.39 11.65 8.12
N VAL A 76 7.77 11.52 6.86
CA VAL A 76 8.16 10.23 6.27
C VAL A 76 9.39 9.68 6.97
N GLU A 77 10.42 10.50 7.21
CA GLU A 77 11.64 10.09 7.92
C GLU A 77 11.34 9.67 9.36
N LEU A 78 10.58 10.48 10.09
CA LEU A 78 10.21 10.20 11.48
C LEU A 78 9.34 8.94 11.59
N LEU A 79 8.29 8.85 10.75
CA LEU A 79 7.37 7.72 10.73
C LEU A 79 8.11 6.41 10.43
N THR A 80 9.00 6.42 9.44
CA THR A 80 9.81 5.24 9.08
C THR A 80 10.69 4.82 10.24
N GLY A 81 11.37 5.77 10.89
CA GLY A 81 12.20 5.50 12.07
C GLY A 81 11.40 4.88 13.21
N LEU A 82 10.26 5.47 13.55
CA LEU A 82 9.40 4.98 14.64
C LEU A 82 8.79 3.63 14.32
N LEU A 83 8.31 3.43 13.09
CA LEU A 83 7.71 2.16 12.64
C LEU A 83 8.73 1.02 12.69
N PHE A 84 9.98 1.26 12.26
CA PHE A 84 11.04 0.27 12.32
C PHE A 84 11.34 -0.16 13.77
N VAL A 85 11.40 0.80 14.69
CA VAL A 85 11.55 0.49 16.12
C VAL A 85 10.38 -0.31 16.65
N ALA A 86 9.15 0.08 16.33
CA ALA A 86 7.94 -0.61 16.76
C ALA A 86 7.91 -2.06 16.25
N LEU A 87 8.23 -2.28 14.96
CA LEU A 87 8.32 -3.62 14.37
C LEU A 87 9.46 -4.45 14.99
N TYR A 88 10.63 -3.85 15.21
CA TYR A 88 11.72 -4.51 15.93
C TYR A 88 11.28 -4.97 17.33
N TRP A 89 10.60 -4.14 18.10
CA TRP A 89 10.09 -4.53 19.42
C TRP A 89 9.00 -5.61 19.35
N ARG A 90 8.10 -5.52 18.36
CA ARG A 90 7.01 -6.50 18.15
C ARG A 90 7.56 -7.88 17.81
N PHE A 91 8.61 -7.96 16.98
CA PHE A 91 9.21 -9.20 16.48
C PHE A 91 10.60 -9.49 17.08
N ARG A 92 10.94 -8.93 18.24
CA ARG A 92 12.28 -9.06 18.85
C ARG A 92 12.74 -10.52 19.11
N HIS A 93 11.82 -11.46 19.15
CA HIS A 93 12.08 -12.90 19.37
C HIS A 93 12.15 -13.70 18.06
N ASP A 94 11.83 -13.07 16.91
CA ASP A 94 11.94 -13.62 15.57
C ASP A 94 12.71 -12.62 14.68
N ALA A 95 14.02 -12.80 14.60
CA ALA A 95 14.88 -11.88 13.86
C ALA A 95 14.58 -11.87 12.35
N ALA A 96 14.28 -13.04 11.77
CA ALA A 96 13.92 -13.15 10.36
C ALA A 96 12.57 -12.48 10.08
N GLY A 97 11.57 -12.72 10.94
CA GLY A 97 10.29 -12.03 10.87
C GLY A 97 10.42 -10.53 11.04
N ALA A 98 11.25 -10.06 11.99
CA ALA A 98 11.50 -8.63 12.19
C ALA A 98 12.08 -7.96 10.91
N VAL A 99 13.09 -8.58 10.30
CA VAL A 99 13.70 -8.07 9.07
C VAL A 99 12.68 -8.03 7.93
N CYS A 100 11.93 -9.11 7.71
CA CYS A 100 10.93 -9.16 6.65
C CYS A 100 9.80 -8.13 6.86
N GLN A 101 9.31 -7.94 8.11
CA GLN A 101 8.29 -6.95 8.42
C GLN A 101 8.80 -5.51 8.24
N ILE A 102 10.05 -5.24 8.59
CA ILE A 102 10.70 -3.94 8.37
C ILE A 102 10.85 -3.66 6.86
N LEU A 103 11.31 -4.63 6.07
CA LEU A 103 11.39 -4.49 4.61
C LEU A 103 10.02 -4.30 3.97
N PHE A 104 9.02 -5.07 4.41
CA PHE A 104 7.65 -4.93 3.95
C PHE A 104 7.07 -3.54 4.26
N ALA A 105 7.25 -3.07 5.49
CA ALA A 105 6.83 -1.72 5.89
C ALA A 105 7.55 -0.62 5.08
N ALA A 106 8.83 -0.81 4.74
CA ALA A 106 9.57 0.12 3.89
C ALA A 106 8.97 0.24 2.47
N VAL A 107 8.32 -0.81 1.97
CA VAL A 107 7.58 -0.78 0.69
C VAL A 107 6.18 -0.20 0.88
N LEU A 108 5.50 -0.47 1.99
CA LEU A 108 4.16 0.07 2.26
C LEU A 108 4.14 1.59 2.43
N ILE A 109 5.21 2.19 2.97
CA ILE A 109 5.29 3.64 3.18
C ILE A 109 5.19 4.41 1.85
N PRO A 110 6.01 4.14 0.81
CA PRO A 110 5.83 4.82 -0.47
C PRO A 110 4.48 4.52 -1.12
N ILE A 111 3.96 3.29 -1.06
CA ILE A 111 2.61 2.98 -1.55
C ILE A 111 1.57 3.90 -0.90
N PHE A 112 1.60 4.03 0.43
CA PHE A 112 0.69 4.89 1.20
C PHE A 112 0.71 6.35 0.71
N PHE A 113 1.90 6.94 0.57
CA PHE A 113 2.01 8.35 0.19
C PHE A 113 1.79 8.60 -1.30
N ILE A 114 2.16 7.66 -2.18
CA ILE A 114 1.91 7.76 -3.62
C ILE A 114 0.40 7.70 -3.88
N ASP A 115 -0.29 6.73 -3.28
CA ASP A 115 -1.73 6.59 -3.46
C ASP A 115 -2.52 7.78 -2.89
N LEU A 116 -2.07 8.39 -1.79
CA LEU A 116 -2.65 9.65 -1.30
C LEU A 116 -2.49 10.82 -2.30
N ASP A 117 -1.40 10.85 -3.07
CA ASP A 117 -1.09 11.93 -3.99
C ASP A 117 -1.70 11.71 -5.39
N THR A 118 -1.68 10.46 -5.89
CA THR A 118 -1.96 10.15 -7.30
C THR A 118 -3.13 9.20 -7.51
N PHE A 119 -3.72 8.65 -6.45
CA PHE A 119 -4.77 7.63 -6.50
C PHE A 119 -4.35 6.38 -7.30
N SER A 120 -3.07 6.13 -7.42
CA SER A 120 -2.52 5.01 -8.15
C SER A 120 -1.50 4.25 -7.31
N ILE A 121 -1.49 2.94 -7.43
CA ILE A 121 -0.55 2.05 -6.76
C ILE A 121 0.37 1.45 -7.80
N GLN A 122 1.66 1.67 -7.64
CA GLN A 122 2.69 1.20 -8.58
C GLN A 122 2.88 -0.32 -8.49
N ASP A 123 2.76 -1.03 -9.61
CA ASP A 123 2.86 -2.49 -9.68
C ASP A 123 4.21 -3.02 -9.19
N SER A 124 5.29 -2.29 -9.48
CA SER A 124 6.64 -2.63 -9.00
C SER A 124 6.73 -2.71 -7.48
N LEU A 125 6.04 -1.82 -6.76
CA LEU A 125 5.99 -1.82 -5.29
C LEU A 125 5.12 -2.96 -4.78
N ASN A 126 3.93 -3.19 -5.38
CA ASN A 126 3.05 -4.30 -5.04
C ASN A 126 3.77 -5.64 -5.20
N LEU A 127 4.47 -5.81 -6.31
CA LEU A 127 5.20 -7.03 -6.61
C LEU A 127 6.37 -7.23 -5.63
N THR A 128 7.11 -6.16 -5.32
CA THR A 128 8.19 -6.19 -4.31
C THR A 128 7.64 -6.60 -2.94
N ALA A 129 6.53 -6.02 -2.50
CA ALA A 129 5.86 -6.38 -1.25
C ALA A 129 5.45 -7.87 -1.22
N PHE A 130 4.86 -8.36 -2.32
CA PHE A 130 4.46 -9.76 -2.44
C PHE A 130 5.66 -10.71 -2.33
N PHE A 131 6.76 -10.44 -3.03
CA PHE A 131 7.96 -11.29 -2.96
C PHE A 131 8.62 -11.26 -1.59
N ILE A 132 8.61 -10.14 -0.87
CA ILE A 132 9.08 -10.09 0.52
C ILE A 132 8.23 -11.03 1.41
N ALA A 133 6.90 -11.02 1.24
CA ALA A 133 5.99 -11.85 2.02
C ALA A 133 6.20 -13.34 1.74
N VAL A 134 6.30 -13.74 0.48
CA VAL A 134 6.57 -15.14 0.08
C VAL A 134 7.98 -15.56 0.51
N GLY A 135 8.95 -14.67 0.35
CA GLY A 135 10.35 -14.92 0.74
C GLY A 135 10.52 -15.26 2.22
N ARG A 136 9.70 -14.67 3.11
CA ARG A 136 9.69 -15.03 4.54
C ARG A 136 9.33 -16.50 4.77
N ASP A 137 8.28 -16.97 4.09
CA ASP A 137 7.86 -18.38 4.24
C ASP A 137 8.86 -19.33 3.56
N VAL A 138 9.37 -18.98 2.38
CA VAL A 138 10.40 -19.78 1.69
C VAL A 138 11.65 -19.93 2.57
N TRP A 139 12.09 -18.84 3.21
CA TRP A 139 13.17 -18.89 4.19
C TRP A 139 12.84 -19.82 5.37
N GLY A 140 11.65 -19.66 5.98
CA GLY A 140 11.21 -20.49 7.08
C GLY A 140 11.18 -21.99 6.73
N ILE A 141 10.71 -22.31 5.52
CA ILE A 141 10.73 -23.69 4.99
C ILE A 141 12.17 -24.19 4.86
N ALA A 142 13.07 -23.38 4.30
CA ALA A 142 14.46 -23.74 4.07
C ALA A 142 15.23 -24.00 5.36
N VAL A 143 14.91 -23.29 6.45
CA VAL A 143 15.52 -23.48 7.78
C VAL A 143 14.68 -24.38 8.71
N HIS A 144 13.65 -25.01 8.17
CA HIS A 144 12.77 -25.95 8.88
C HIS A 144 12.02 -25.31 10.07
N GLU A 145 11.74 -24.02 10.02
CA GLU A 145 10.89 -23.36 11.01
C GLU A 145 9.44 -23.86 10.89
N PRO A 146 8.79 -24.24 12.02
CA PRO A 146 7.42 -24.73 11.99
C PRO A 146 6.45 -23.63 11.60
N GLY A 147 5.43 -23.96 10.79
CA GLY A 147 4.33 -23.07 10.50
C GLY A 147 4.48 -22.21 9.23
N HIS A 148 5.51 -22.40 8.43
CA HIS A 148 5.69 -21.66 7.16
C HIS A 148 5.23 -22.41 5.92
N ALA A 149 5.03 -23.73 6.02
CA ALA A 149 4.57 -24.58 4.93
C ALA A 149 3.10 -24.97 5.07
N LEU A 150 2.42 -25.05 3.94
CA LEU A 150 1.16 -25.76 3.76
C LEU A 150 1.43 -27.23 3.38
N LEU A 151 0.40 -27.92 2.90
CA LEU A 151 0.40 -29.28 2.38
C LEU A 151 1.78 -29.77 1.92
N TRP A 152 2.16 -30.96 2.35
CA TRP A 152 3.42 -31.65 2.00
C TRP A 152 4.73 -30.96 2.39
N GLY A 153 4.69 -29.88 3.20
CA GLY A 153 5.87 -29.26 3.77
C GLY A 153 6.71 -28.36 2.84
N TRP A 154 6.28 -28.12 1.60
CA TRP A 154 7.04 -27.32 0.65
C TRP A 154 6.29 -26.07 0.09
N LEU A 155 4.94 -26.04 0.19
CA LEU A 155 4.15 -24.93 -0.31
C LEU A 155 4.09 -23.80 0.73
N PRO A 156 4.52 -22.57 0.42
CA PRO A 156 4.47 -21.43 1.34
C PRO A 156 3.05 -21.08 1.79
N ARG A 157 2.84 -20.86 3.09
CA ARG A 157 1.53 -20.43 3.64
C ARG A 157 1.09 -19.08 3.14
N SER A 158 2.03 -18.21 2.84
CA SER A 158 1.77 -16.88 2.26
C SER A 158 0.93 -16.92 0.99
N LEU A 159 1.04 -17.99 0.19
CA LEU A 159 0.18 -18.15 -1.00
C LEU A 159 -1.30 -18.27 -0.63
N LEU A 160 -1.65 -18.94 0.48
CA LEU A 160 -3.02 -18.98 0.97
C LEU A 160 -3.51 -17.58 1.37
N GLY A 161 -2.65 -16.80 2.02
CA GLY A 161 -2.93 -15.42 2.36
C GLY A 161 -3.11 -14.53 1.15
N ALA A 162 -2.27 -14.72 0.13
CA ALA A 162 -2.38 -14.01 -1.15
C ALA A 162 -3.73 -14.28 -1.83
N VAL A 163 -4.08 -15.56 -1.97
CA VAL A 163 -5.38 -15.98 -2.53
C VAL A 163 -6.54 -15.41 -1.69
N GLY A 164 -6.44 -15.48 -0.36
CA GLY A 164 -7.46 -14.89 0.53
C GLY A 164 -7.63 -13.39 0.33
N GLY A 165 -6.53 -12.63 0.19
CA GLY A 165 -6.55 -11.20 -0.07
C GLY A 165 -7.25 -10.88 -1.41
N VAL A 166 -6.84 -11.55 -2.49
CA VAL A 166 -7.46 -11.36 -3.81
C VAL A 166 -8.94 -11.73 -3.81
N LEU A 167 -9.32 -12.86 -3.20
CA LEU A 167 -10.73 -13.29 -3.17
C LEU A 167 -11.61 -12.31 -2.39
N VAL A 168 -11.17 -11.84 -1.23
CA VAL A 168 -11.96 -10.92 -0.40
C VAL A 168 -12.14 -9.58 -1.11
N PHE A 169 -11.06 -8.95 -1.52
CA PHE A 169 -11.12 -7.61 -2.11
C PHE A 169 -11.55 -7.63 -3.58
N GLY A 170 -11.24 -8.69 -4.33
CA GLY A 170 -11.80 -8.95 -5.65
C GLY A 170 -13.31 -9.12 -5.61
N LEU A 171 -13.85 -9.84 -4.60
CA LEU A 171 -15.28 -9.94 -4.40
C LEU A 171 -15.93 -8.57 -4.12
N VAL A 172 -15.28 -7.72 -3.31
CA VAL A 172 -15.76 -6.35 -3.05
C VAL A 172 -15.82 -5.55 -4.36
N ARG A 173 -14.78 -5.63 -5.21
CA ARG A 173 -14.73 -5.01 -6.53
C ARG A 173 -15.91 -5.47 -7.41
N VAL A 174 -16.08 -6.80 -7.57
CA VAL A 174 -17.18 -7.38 -8.37
C VAL A 174 -18.56 -6.99 -7.85
N LEU A 175 -18.79 -7.07 -6.54
CA LEU A 175 -20.07 -6.69 -5.93
C LEU A 175 -20.36 -5.19 -6.14
N GLY A 176 -19.36 -4.34 -6.04
CA GLY A 176 -19.50 -2.91 -6.32
C GLY A 176 -19.91 -2.66 -7.77
N TRP A 177 -19.25 -3.33 -8.70
CA TRP A 177 -19.60 -3.26 -10.11
C TRP A 177 -21.03 -3.77 -10.41
N VAL A 178 -21.40 -4.93 -9.85
CA VAL A 178 -22.77 -5.49 -10.02
C VAL A 178 -23.84 -4.55 -9.47
N TRP A 179 -23.56 -3.88 -8.34
CA TRP A 179 -24.56 -3.03 -7.69
C TRP A 179 -24.67 -1.65 -8.35
N LYS A 180 -23.54 -0.99 -8.61
CA LYS A 180 -23.53 0.40 -9.06
C LYS A 180 -23.12 0.59 -10.52
N ARG A 181 -22.74 -0.48 -11.23
CA ARG A 181 -22.14 -0.42 -12.58
C ARG A 181 -20.92 0.50 -12.68
N GLN A 182 -20.24 0.71 -11.55
CA GLN A 182 -19.03 1.51 -11.45
C GLN A 182 -17.98 0.74 -10.66
N GLU A 183 -16.71 0.96 -10.96
CA GLU A 183 -15.61 0.36 -10.22
C GLU A 183 -15.62 0.85 -8.77
N ALA A 184 -15.86 -0.08 -7.82
CA ALA A 184 -15.87 0.24 -6.39
C ALA A 184 -14.47 0.31 -5.80
N MET A 185 -13.49 -0.32 -6.46
CA MET A 185 -12.10 -0.45 -5.96
C MET A 185 -11.15 -0.65 -7.13
N GLY A 186 -10.01 0.02 -7.11
CA GLY A 186 -8.95 -0.12 -8.09
C GLY A 186 -8.31 -1.52 -8.09
N LEU A 187 -7.82 -1.97 -9.24
CA LEU A 187 -7.09 -3.24 -9.35
C LEU A 187 -5.82 -3.22 -8.49
N GLY A 188 -5.15 -2.08 -8.42
CA GLY A 188 -3.97 -1.87 -7.55
C GLY A 188 -4.23 -2.20 -6.08
N ASP A 189 -5.42 -1.87 -5.55
CA ASP A 189 -5.83 -2.21 -4.18
C ASP A 189 -5.97 -3.73 -3.97
N VAL A 190 -6.48 -4.47 -4.98
CA VAL A 190 -6.58 -5.93 -4.95
C VAL A 190 -5.19 -6.57 -4.95
N LEU A 191 -4.26 -6.05 -5.77
CA LEU A 191 -2.86 -6.49 -5.79
C LEU A 191 -2.14 -6.18 -4.49
N LEU A 192 -2.40 -5.01 -3.89
CA LEU A 192 -1.89 -4.67 -2.57
C LEU A 192 -2.45 -5.60 -1.48
N ALA A 193 -3.74 -5.91 -1.53
CA ALA A 193 -4.38 -6.86 -0.61
C ALA A 193 -3.81 -8.28 -0.75
N ARG A 194 -3.39 -8.68 -1.95
CA ARG A 194 -2.65 -9.94 -2.19
C ARG A 194 -1.34 -9.96 -1.38
N ALA A 195 -0.53 -8.91 -1.49
CA ALA A 195 0.76 -8.83 -0.79
C ALA A 195 0.58 -8.75 0.74
N MET A 196 -0.37 -7.94 1.21
CA MET A 196 -0.69 -7.83 2.64
C MET A 196 -1.27 -9.13 3.21
N GLY A 197 -2.16 -9.79 2.48
CA GLY A 197 -2.71 -11.09 2.88
C GLY A 197 -1.62 -12.15 2.99
N ALA A 198 -0.69 -12.20 2.04
CA ALA A 198 0.47 -13.07 2.08
C ALA A 198 1.32 -12.84 3.35
N MET A 199 1.65 -11.58 3.63
CA MET A 199 2.45 -11.22 4.81
C MET A 199 1.70 -11.48 6.11
N LEU A 200 0.38 -11.25 6.15
CA LEU A 200 -0.42 -11.44 7.35
C LEU A 200 -0.44 -12.90 7.82
N VAL A 201 -0.50 -13.84 6.88
CA VAL A 201 -0.45 -15.28 7.19
C VAL A 201 0.91 -15.68 7.73
N SER A 202 2.00 -15.10 7.24
CA SER A 202 3.36 -15.41 7.72
C SER A 202 3.61 -14.97 9.17
N VAL A 203 2.80 -14.03 9.70
CA VAL A 203 2.88 -13.55 11.10
C VAL A 203 2.11 -14.45 12.06
N VAL A 204 1.16 -15.25 11.57
CA VAL A 204 0.34 -16.12 12.42
C VAL A 204 1.18 -17.27 13.00
N PRO A 205 1.20 -17.47 14.32
CA PRO A 205 1.95 -18.56 14.95
C PRO A 205 1.59 -19.94 14.41
N ALA A 206 2.55 -20.87 14.45
CA ALA A 206 2.34 -22.26 14.09
C ALA A 206 1.21 -22.88 14.93
N GLY A 207 0.38 -23.73 14.30
CA GLY A 207 -0.74 -24.38 14.96
C GLY A 207 -2.03 -23.57 15.03
N MET A 208 -2.03 -22.31 14.59
CA MET A 208 -3.24 -21.51 14.48
C MET A 208 -3.73 -21.42 13.03
N HIS A 209 -5.06 -21.19 12.87
CA HIS A 209 -5.63 -21.05 11.52
C HIS A 209 -5.01 -19.86 10.78
N PRO A 210 -4.43 -20.04 9.59
CA PRO A 210 -3.65 -19.02 8.91
C PRO A 210 -4.45 -17.73 8.60
N LEU A 211 -5.73 -17.84 8.28
CA LEU A 211 -6.59 -16.70 7.92
C LEU A 211 -7.28 -16.03 9.12
N ARG A 212 -6.94 -16.39 10.36
CA ARG A 212 -7.63 -15.88 11.56
C ARG A 212 -7.57 -14.36 11.74
N LEU A 213 -6.54 -13.71 11.20
CA LEU A 213 -6.36 -12.26 11.29
C LEU A 213 -7.08 -11.49 10.17
N PHE A 214 -7.59 -12.16 9.13
CA PHE A 214 -8.28 -11.51 8.02
C PHE A 214 -9.52 -10.71 8.45
N PRO A 215 -10.44 -11.25 9.28
CA PRO A 215 -11.60 -10.47 9.72
C PRO A 215 -11.21 -9.19 10.46
N VAL A 216 -10.16 -9.26 11.30
CA VAL A 216 -9.65 -8.10 12.04
C VAL A 216 -9.04 -7.08 11.09
N TRP A 217 -8.26 -7.53 10.09
CA TRP A 217 -7.68 -6.67 9.08
C TRP A 217 -8.75 -5.93 8.28
N ILE A 218 -9.76 -6.63 7.77
CA ILE A 218 -10.87 -6.03 7.03
C ILE A 218 -11.59 -4.99 7.90
N LEU A 219 -11.94 -5.36 9.14
CA LEU A 219 -12.59 -4.46 10.08
C LEU A 219 -11.78 -3.19 10.33
N LEU A 220 -10.48 -3.32 10.62
CA LEU A 220 -9.61 -2.17 10.90
C LEU A 220 -9.37 -1.32 9.65
N SER A 221 -9.31 -1.91 8.46
CA SER A 221 -9.23 -1.17 7.20
C SER A 221 -10.50 -0.35 6.95
N CYS A 222 -11.68 -0.93 7.14
CA CYS A 222 -12.95 -0.21 7.03
C CYS A 222 -13.04 0.90 8.08
N LEU A 223 -12.64 0.64 9.32
CA LEU A 223 -12.68 1.61 10.41
C LEU A 223 -11.75 2.80 10.14
N SER A 224 -10.53 2.53 9.67
CA SER A 224 -9.58 3.58 9.27
C SER A 224 -10.13 4.42 8.11
N GLY A 225 -10.81 3.80 7.13
CA GLY A 225 -11.48 4.49 6.03
C GLY A 225 -12.59 5.41 6.51
N ILE A 226 -13.40 4.99 7.47
CA ILE A 226 -14.46 5.83 8.07
C ILE A 226 -13.83 7.01 8.84
N VAL A 227 -12.88 6.71 9.73
CA VAL A 227 -12.28 7.72 10.63
C VAL A 227 -11.50 8.80 9.87
N MET A 228 -10.78 8.43 8.80
CA MET A 228 -9.96 9.38 8.04
C MET A 228 -10.63 9.83 6.74
N GLY A 229 -11.35 8.95 6.05
CA GLY A 229 -11.98 9.24 4.77
C GLY A 229 -13.14 10.23 4.89
N VAL A 230 -14.02 10.05 5.89
CA VAL A 230 -15.17 10.95 6.07
C VAL A 230 -14.75 12.40 6.36
N PRO A 231 -13.81 12.67 7.30
CA PRO A 231 -13.31 14.03 7.50
C PRO A 231 -12.62 14.63 6.28
N LEU A 232 -11.86 13.80 5.54
CA LEU A 232 -11.18 14.22 4.32
C LEU A 232 -12.17 14.65 3.23
N LEU A 233 -13.23 13.87 3.01
CA LEU A 233 -14.32 14.23 2.09
C LEU A 233 -15.04 15.51 2.52
N TYR A 234 -15.35 15.63 3.81
CA TYR A 234 -15.98 16.83 4.33
C TYR A 234 -15.12 18.08 4.12
N TRP A 235 -13.80 17.95 4.37
CA TRP A 235 -12.85 19.04 4.17
C TRP A 235 -12.73 19.42 2.69
N ARG A 236 -12.61 18.45 1.77
CA ARG A 236 -12.56 18.68 0.32
C ARG A 236 -13.82 19.40 -0.17
N ARG A 237 -15.02 18.88 0.14
CA ARG A 237 -16.29 19.51 -0.25
C ARG A 237 -16.42 20.95 0.25
N ARG A 238 -15.86 21.26 1.42
CA ARG A 238 -15.91 22.62 1.98
C ARG A 238 -14.97 23.59 1.27
N HIS A 239 -13.85 23.12 0.75
CA HIS A 239 -12.84 23.97 0.08
C HIS A 239 -13.05 24.05 -1.45
N GLU A 240 -13.63 23.05 -2.10
CA GLU A 240 -13.94 23.05 -3.54
C GLU A 240 -15.23 23.82 -3.84
N GLY A 241 -16.14 23.96 -2.89
CA GLY A 241 -17.41 24.70 -3.05
C GLY A 241 -17.27 26.21 -3.27
N THR A 242 -16.07 26.76 -3.25
CA THR A 242 -15.80 28.19 -3.49
C THR A 242 -15.20 28.50 -4.88
N GLY A 243 -14.86 27.47 -5.69
CA GLY A 243 -14.12 27.66 -6.95
C GLY A 243 -14.87 27.46 -8.26
N ASN A 244 -15.88 26.61 -8.36
CA ASN A 244 -16.49 26.25 -9.65
C ASN A 244 -18.02 26.24 -9.61
N ARG A 245 -18.65 27.41 -9.81
CA ARG A 245 -20.08 27.52 -10.10
C ARG A 245 -20.41 27.78 -11.59
N GLU A 246 -19.42 27.89 -12.45
CA GLU A 246 -19.64 28.32 -13.86
C GLU A 246 -19.44 27.25 -14.94
N GLU A 247 -18.81 26.07 -14.66
CA GLU A 247 -18.54 25.05 -15.70
C GLU A 247 -19.50 23.85 -15.72
N GLY A 248 -20.53 23.83 -14.91
CA GLY A 248 -21.43 22.68 -14.72
C GLY A 248 -22.67 22.63 -15.64
N ARG A 249 -22.68 23.22 -16.85
CA ARG A 249 -23.90 23.31 -17.66
C ARG A 249 -23.86 22.67 -19.05
N GLU A 250 -22.74 22.10 -19.47
CA GLU A 250 -22.59 21.50 -20.83
C GLU A 250 -22.41 19.97 -20.86
N ALA A 251 -22.48 19.26 -19.73
CA ALA A 251 -22.27 17.81 -19.66
C ALA A 251 -23.60 17.01 -19.58
N GLY A 252 -24.62 17.41 -20.32
CA GLY A 252 -25.96 16.82 -20.26
C GLY A 252 -26.32 15.81 -21.35
N ASP A 253 -25.54 15.63 -22.42
CA ASP A 253 -25.99 14.95 -23.63
C ASP A 253 -25.18 13.70 -24.05
N GLU A 254 -24.26 13.16 -23.21
CA GLU A 254 -23.42 11.99 -23.55
C GLU A 254 -23.80 10.69 -22.79
N VAL A 255 -25.01 10.59 -22.27
CA VAL A 255 -25.39 9.45 -21.39
C VAL A 255 -25.76 8.15 -22.15
N ASP A 256 -25.97 8.19 -23.45
CA ASP A 256 -26.55 7.07 -24.19
C ASP A 256 -25.53 6.10 -24.83
N GLU A 257 -24.23 6.40 -24.87
CA GLU A 257 -23.19 5.50 -25.42
C GLU A 257 -22.58 4.55 -24.38
N GLU A 258 -22.69 4.85 -23.08
CA GLU A 258 -22.08 4.04 -22.01
C GLU A 258 -22.79 2.71 -21.73
N GLU A 259 -24.06 2.52 -22.14
CA GLU A 259 -24.79 1.27 -21.86
C GLU A 259 -24.32 0.07 -22.71
N GLN A 260 -23.74 0.27 -23.89
CA GLN A 260 -23.24 -0.85 -24.73
C GLN A 260 -21.84 -1.33 -24.35
N GLU A 261 -21.02 -0.53 -23.68
CA GLU A 261 -19.71 -0.96 -23.15
C GLU A 261 -19.82 -1.77 -21.86
N ALA A 262 -20.93 -1.66 -21.13
CA ALA A 262 -21.14 -2.28 -19.82
C ALA A 262 -21.27 -3.82 -19.88
N GLU A 263 -21.77 -4.40 -20.99
CA GLU A 263 -21.91 -5.89 -21.11
C GLU A 263 -20.56 -6.61 -21.29
N SER A 264 -19.54 -5.93 -21.82
CA SER A 264 -18.18 -6.50 -21.96
C SER A 264 -17.37 -6.49 -20.66
N SER A 265 -17.84 -5.82 -19.61
CA SER A 265 -17.00 -5.47 -18.45
C SER A 265 -16.92 -6.56 -17.36
N LEU A 266 -17.97 -7.36 -17.13
CA LEU A 266 -17.91 -8.42 -16.10
C LEU A 266 -16.89 -9.51 -16.45
N GLY A 267 -16.82 -9.89 -17.71
CA GLY A 267 -15.82 -10.87 -18.19
C GLY A 267 -14.40 -10.34 -18.02
N ARG A 268 -14.18 -9.05 -18.26
CA ARG A 268 -12.89 -8.37 -18.05
C ARG A 268 -12.51 -8.35 -16.57
N GLU A 269 -13.43 -7.94 -15.68
CA GLU A 269 -13.23 -7.93 -14.23
C GLU A 269 -12.83 -9.31 -13.68
N LEU A 270 -13.54 -10.36 -14.09
CA LEU A 270 -13.23 -11.73 -13.66
C LEU A 270 -11.89 -12.22 -14.23
N LEU A 271 -11.55 -11.82 -15.45
CA LEU A 271 -10.27 -12.14 -16.07
C LEU A 271 -9.11 -11.46 -15.32
N GLU A 272 -9.23 -10.17 -15.00
CA GLU A 272 -8.23 -9.41 -14.24
C GLU A 272 -7.99 -10.00 -12.85
N ILE A 273 -9.05 -10.36 -12.12
CA ILE A 273 -8.94 -11.05 -10.83
C ILE A 273 -8.28 -12.43 -11.00
N GLY A 274 -8.62 -13.16 -12.05
CA GLY A 274 -7.99 -14.44 -12.41
C GLY A 274 -6.50 -14.27 -12.70
N GLN A 275 -6.10 -13.22 -13.40
CA GLN A 275 -4.70 -12.88 -13.67
C GLN A 275 -3.93 -12.55 -12.38
N CYS A 276 -4.54 -11.80 -11.47
CA CYS A 276 -3.94 -11.52 -10.14
C CYS A 276 -3.68 -12.80 -9.33
N LEU A 277 -4.59 -13.79 -9.41
CA LEU A 277 -4.43 -15.08 -8.73
C LEU A 277 -3.30 -15.92 -9.34
N LEU A 278 -3.14 -15.88 -10.65
CA LEU A 278 -2.16 -16.66 -11.40
C LEU A 278 -0.75 -16.01 -11.43
N LEU A 279 -0.54 -14.89 -10.74
CA LEU A 279 0.70 -14.11 -10.81
C LEU A 279 1.05 -13.66 -12.24
N TRP A 280 0.05 -13.54 -13.11
CA TRP A 280 0.24 -13.16 -14.49
C TRP A 280 0.78 -11.74 -14.63
N ASP A 281 0.41 -10.87 -13.71
CA ASP A 281 0.98 -9.53 -13.53
C ASP A 281 2.52 -9.56 -13.33
N ALA A 282 3.02 -10.52 -12.54
CA ALA A 282 4.46 -10.71 -12.37
C ALA A 282 5.15 -11.13 -13.67
N VAL A 283 4.50 -12.01 -14.43
CA VAL A 283 5.02 -12.44 -15.74
C VAL A 283 5.00 -11.28 -16.74
N LEU A 284 3.90 -10.51 -16.78
CA LEU A 284 3.80 -9.33 -17.64
C LEU A 284 4.85 -8.27 -17.26
N TYR A 285 5.01 -7.96 -15.97
CA TYR A 285 6.03 -7.02 -15.51
C TYR A 285 7.45 -7.41 -15.92
N VAL A 286 7.80 -8.70 -15.81
CA VAL A 286 9.11 -9.20 -16.26
C VAL A 286 9.22 -9.09 -17.79
N LEU A 287 8.17 -9.45 -18.53
CA LEU A 287 8.15 -9.34 -19.99
C LEU A 287 8.25 -7.90 -20.47
N ASP A 288 7.56 -6.96 -19.82
CA ASP A 288 7.60 -5.54 -20.13
C ASP A 288 8.98 -4.93 -19.80
N THR A 289 9.62 -5.38 -18.71
CA THR A 289 10.99 -4.98 -18.36
C THR A 289 12.00 -5.47 -19.40
N LEU A 290 11.77 -6.64 -20.02
CA LEU A 290 12.61 -7.19 -21.06
C LEU A 290 12.33 -6.59 -22.45
N HIS A 291 11.14 -6.03 -22.68
CA HIS A 291 10.68 -5.45 -23.94
C HIS A 291 10.16 -4.02 -23.77
N PRO A 292 11.05 -3.03 -23.57
CA PRO A 292 10.65 -1.64 -23.30
C PRO A 292 9.81 -0.98 -24.42
N GLU A 293 9.84 -1.51 -25.65
CA GLU A 293 8.98 -1.06 -26.76
C GLU A 293 7.48 -1.27 -26.51
N ARG A 294 7.11 -2.15 -25.58
CA ARG A 294 5.72 -2.33 -25.16
C ARG A 294 5.26 -1.24 -24.19
N LEU A 295 6.16 -0.74 -23.35
CA LEU A 295 5.88 0.34 -22.38
C LEU A 295 5.50 1.65 -23.09
N GLU A 296 6.11 1.96 -24.24
CA GLU A 296 5.80 3.18 -25.00
C GLU A 296 4.35 3.16 -25.53
N ARG A 297 3.82 2.00 -25.93
CA ARG A 297 2.41 1.87 -26.33
C ARG A 297 1.42 1.99 -25.17
N TYR A 298 1.78 1.49 -23.99
CA TYR A 298 0.94 1.60 -22.79
C TYR A 298 0.87 3.02 -22.24
N SER A 299 1.95 3.81 -22.40
CA SER A 299 1.97 5.21 -21.95
C SER A 299 1.10 6.09 -22.83
N GLU A 300 0.98 5.81 -24.14
CA GLU A 300 0.09 6.53 -25.05
C GLU A 300 -1.40 6.26 -24.76
N GLU A 301 -1.74 5.04 -24.31
CA GLU A 301 -3.12 4.67 -23.90
C GLU A 301 -3.50 5.24 -22.52
N MET A 302 -2.55 5.50 -21.62
CA MET A 302 -2.80 6.02 -20.27
C MET A 302 -2.86 7.55 -20.18
N GLU A 303 -2.55 8.31 -21.24
CA GLU A 303 -2.71 9.77 -21.26
C GLU A 303 -4.18 10.23 -21.27
N GLU A 304 -5.14 9.32 -21.49
CA GLU A 304 -6.58 9.62 -21.48
C GLU A 304 -7.30 9.39 -20.14
N ASP A 305 -6.60 8.97 -19.07
CA ASP A 305 -7.25 8.81 -17.78
C ASP A 305 -7.72 10.16 -17.22
N ALA A 306 -9.04 10.37 -17.26
CA ALA A 306 -9.69 11.53 -16.67
C ALA A 306 -9.28 11.71 -15.21
N PRO A 307 -9.08 12.94 -14.73
CA PRO A 307 -8.73 13.15 -13.33
C PRO A 307 -9.77 12.49 -12.41
N PRO A 308 -9.33 11.84 -11.30
CA PRO A 308 -10.24 11.12 -10.43
C PRO A 308 -11.38 12.01 -9.96
N ALA A 309 -12.59 11.46 -9.91
CA ALA A 309 -13.79 12.20 -9.49
C ALA A 309 -13.52 12.95 -8.16
N PRO A 310 -14.09 14.17 -7.98
CA PRO A 310 -13.88 14.97 -6.76
C PRO A 310 -14.25 14.24 -5.46
N THR A 311 -15.04 13.17 -5.56
CA THR A 311 -15.48 12.32 -4.44
C THR A 311 -14.64 11.07 -4.26
N ALA A 312 -13.64 10.82 -5.12
CA ALA A 312 -12.77 9.65 -4.99
C ALA A 312 -11.89 9.75 -3.73
N ILE A 313 -11.79 8.64 -3.00
CA ILE A 313 -10.90 8.49 -1.86
C ILE A 313 -9.94 7.35 -2.17
N PRO A 314 -8.61 7.54 -2.02
CA PRO A 314 -7.66 6.46 -2.19
C PRO A 314 -7.90 5.40 -1.12
N PHE A 315 -8.09 4.14 -1.50
CA PHE A 315 -8.39 3.07 -0.54
C PHE A 315 -7.12 2.41 0.02
N GLY A 316 -6.03 2.40 -0.74
CA GLY A 316 -4.75 1.82 -0.34
C GLY A 316 -4.22 2.29 1.01
N PRO A 317 -4.23 3.59 1.36
CA PRO A 317 -3.83 4.08 2.67
C PRO A 317 -4.58 3.43 3.83
N PHE A 318 -5.88 3.16 3.68
CA PHE A 318 -6.69 2.54 4.71
C PHE A 318 -6.39 1.05 4.85
N LEU A 319 -6.09 0.37 3.74
CA LEU A 319 -5.59 -1.00 3.75
C LEU A 319 -4.27 -1.11 4.50
N VAL A 320 -3.33 -0.18 4.25
CA VAL A 320 -2.03 -0.11 4.93
C VAL A 320 -2.20 0.11 6.43
N LEU A 321 -3.04 1.07 6.84
CA LEU A 321 -3.30 1.36 8.25
C LEU A 321 -3.96 0.18 8.95
N GLY A 322 -4.98 -0.43 8.32
CA GLY A 322 -5.65 -1.61 8.85
C GLY A 322 -4.70 -2.81 8.98
N PHE A 323 -3.81 -3.01 7.99
CA PHE A 323 -2.78 -4.04 8.04
C PHE A 323 -1.82 -3.81 9.21
N LEU A 324 -1.23 -2.62 9.33
CA LEU A 324 -0.30 -2.30 10.43
C LEU A 324 -0.98 -2.45 11.78
N ALA A 325 -2.20 -1.94 11.94
CA ALA A 325 -2.97 -2.10 13.17
C ALA A 325 -3.20 -3.59 13.49
N THR A 326 -3.47 -4.43 12.49
CA THR A 326 -3.63 -5.88 12.67
C THR A 326 -2.32 -6.55 13.07
N VAL A 327 -1.18 -6.17 12.52
CA VAL A 327 0.14 -6.70 12.90
C VAL A 327 0.45 -6.41 14.38
N PHE A 328 0.06 -5.25 14.89
CA PHE A 328 0.33 -4.87 16.27
C PHE A 328 -0.71 -5.40 17.27
N TRP A 329 -1.98 -5.33 16.95
CA TRP A 329 -3.08 -5.60 17.89
C TRP A 329 -4.00 -6.75 17.48
N GLY A 330 -3.86 -7.31 16.29
CA GLY A 330 -4.78 -8.31 15.74
C GLY A 330 -4.93 -9.54 16.62
N GLU A 331 -3.85 -10.05 17.22
CA GLU A 331 -3.90 -11.18 18.13
C GLU A 331 -4.69 -10.86 19.41
N ALA A 332 -4.44 -9.69 20.00
CA ALA A 332 -5.14 -9.25 21.21
C ALA A 332 -6.63 -9.03 20.94
N LEU A 333 -6.97 -8.41 19.80
CA LEU A 333 -8.36 -8.18 19.38
C LEU A 333 -9.08 -9.50 19.10
N THR A 334 -8.44 -10.44 18.43
CA THR A 334 -9.02 -11.77 18.17
C THR A 334 -9.24 -12.53 19.47
N ALA A 335 -8.28 -12.51 20.38
CA ALA A 335 -8.41 -13.17 21.68
C ALA A 335 -9.53 -12.54 22.53
N TRP A 336 -9.62 -11.22 22.55
CA TRP A 336 -10.69 -10.49 23.22
C TRP A 336 -12.08 -10.83 22.64
N TYR A 337 -12.21 -10.82 21.31
CA TYR A 337 -13.48 -11.16 20.64
C TYR A 337 -13.91 -12.59 20.94
N LEU A 338 -13.00 -13.56 20.87
CA LEU A 338 -13.30 -14.96 21.19
C LEU A 338 -13.70 -15.12 22.67
N ALA A 339 -13.02 -14.45 23.58
CA ALA A 339 -13.37 -14.46 24.99
C ALA A 339 -14.77 -13.85 25.25
N PHE A 340 -15.14 -12.82 24.49
CA PHE A 340 -16.47 -12.21 24.57
C PHE A 340 -17.55 -13.10 23.95
N ALA A 341 -17.31 -13.63 22.74
CA ALA A 341 -18.29 -14.45 22.01
C ALA A 341 -18.55 -15.82 22.66
N LEU A 342 -17.55 -16.38 23.35
CA LEU A 342 -17.65 -17.67 24.03
C LEU A 342 -18.09 -17.55 25.51
N ARG A 343 -18.36 -16.34 26.02
CA ARG A 343 -18.99 -16.18 27.32
C ARG A 343 -20.39 -16.80 27.27
N LYS A 344 -20.56 -17.95 27.92
CA LYS A 344 -21.90 -18.51 28.16
C LYS A 344 -22.73 -17.48 28.90
N PRO A 345 -23.99 -17.23 28.48
CA PRO A 345 -24.89 -16.43 29.29
C PRO A 345 -24.98 -17.05 30.70
N PRO A 346 -25.11 -16.23 31.76
CA PRO A 346 -25.33 -16.78 33.10
C PRO A 346 -26.54 -17.70 33.03
N GLN A 347 -26.33 -18.95 33.46
CA GLN A 347 -27.45 -19.89 33.58
C GLN A 347 -28.36 -19.33 34.68
N SER A 348 -29.51 -18.79 34.27
CA SER A 348 -30.59 -18.35 35.16
C SER A 348 -31.30 -19.55 35.75
#